data_b51fb9be7489e8f2a2f94f583d48c1d0
#
_entry.id   b51fb9be7489e8f2a2f94f583d48c1d0
#
_cell.length_a   1.000
_cell.length_b   1.000
_cell.length_c   1.000
_cell.angle_alpha   90.00
_cell.angle_beta   90.00
_cell.angle_gamma   90.00
#
_symmetry.space_group_name_H-M   'P 1'
#
loop_
_entity.id
_entity.type
_entity.pdbx_description
1 polymer ?
#
loop_
_entity_poly.entity_id
_entity_poly.type
_entity_poly.pdbx_seq_one_letter_code
_entity_poly.pdbx_strand_id
1 'polypeptide(L)'
;DEYAKRDSRIRVIHKENGGVSSARNMGLKKAKGQYIQFVDSDDWVARDYTEKLVAGIEKNSSELVIGGMIFVHDQIQEVRSLKECSIKQKEVWERQFGFLYKEYYLNSVWNKLFLKDKIVEFFQEEISLGEDCCFVLSYLRNVSEIQLITDYGYYYQMGSPDSLTKQCNMREFENAKLLYEQARSYAVETFGKFVGKEEVSYILLQDLRRLLVQINNQRIWNKQEKITYLKQFASDPVFLGMKDEITRLGINQKILFGLLRKRYFRLMLLMMKFAWRD
;
A
#
# COMPACT_ATOMS: atom_id res chain seq x y z
N ASP A 1 23.28 15.03 -9.24
CA ASP A 1 24.71 15.42 -9.07
C ASP A 1 24.89 16.91 -8.78
N GLU A 2 24.11 17.80 -9.39
CA GLU A 2 24.27 19.26 -9.19
C GLU A 2 24.02 19.69 -7.73
N TYR A 3 22.98 19.19 -7.11
CA TYR A 3 22.69 19.51 -5.70
C TYR A 3 23.77 18.96 -4.76
N ALA A 4 24.33 17.78 -5.02
CA ALA A 4 25.41 17.24 -4.22
C ALA A 4 26.69 18.08 -4.27
N LYS A 5 26.92 18.85 -5.35
CA LYS A 5 28.01 19.83 -5.44
C LYS A 5 27.76 21.10 -4.61
N ARG A 6 26.49 21.40 -4.33
CA ARG A 6 26.07 22.62 -3.61
C ARG A 6 25.83 22.39 -2.12
N ASP A 7 25.52 21.14 -1.73
CA ASP A 7 25.22 20.80 -0.33
C ASP A 7 25.87 19.45 0.01
N SER A 8 26.85 19.49 0.91
CA SER A 8 27.61 18.31 1.36
C SER A 8 26.80 17.26 2.11
N ARG A 9 25.59 17.60 2.54
CA ARG A 9 24.64 16.66 3.15
C ARG A 9 24.02 15.72 2.10
N ILE A 10 24.00 16.13 0.82
CA ILE A 10 23.43 15.37 -0.28
C ILE A 10 24.45 14.36 -0.79
N ARG A 11 24.06 13.10 -0.83
CA ARG A 11 24.87 11.99 -1.35
C ARG A 11 24.14 11.33 -2.49
N VAL A 12 24.75 11.31 -3.66
CA VAL A 12 24.23 10.63 -4.84
C VAL A 12 24.86 9.24 -4.94
N ILE A 13 24.04 8.25 -5.25
CA ILE A 13 24.48 6.86 -5.44
C ILE A 13 24.03 6.42 -6.82
N HIS A 14 24.99 6.24 -7.73
CA HIS A 14 24.74 5.64 -9.04
C HIS A 14 24.84 4.12 -8.93
N LYS A 15 23.83 3.42 -9.41
CA LYS A 15 23.77 1.96 -9.46
C LYS A 15 23.03 1.50 -10.71
N GLU A 16 23.24 0.27 -11.10
CA GLU A 16 22.40 -0.36 -12.14
C GLU A 16 20.93 -0.41 -11.69
N ASN A 17 20.02 -0.30 -12.67
CA ASN A 17 18.60 -0.36 -12.37
C ASN A 17 18.23 -1.76 -11.83
N GLY A 18 17.69 -1.78 -10.63
CA GLY A 18 17.20 -2.96 -9.93
C GLY A 18 15.82 -2.73 -9.29
N GLY A 19 15.11 -1.70 -9.76
CA GLY A 19 13.79 -1.32 -9.22
C GLY A 19 13.85 -0.47 -7.95
N VAL A 20 12.68 -0.04 -7.50
CA VAL A 20 12.51 0.87 -6.36
C VAL A 20 13.02 0.27 -5.04
N SER A 21 12.69 -1.01 -4.78
CA SER A 21 13.15 -1.73 -3.58
C SER A 21 14.68 -1.74 -3.47
N SER A 22 15.36 -2.03 -4.59
CA SER A 22 16.82 -2.07 -4.64
C SER A 22 17.44 -0.69 -4.41
N ALA A 23 16.80 0.38 -4.91
CA ALA A 23 17.24 1.76 -4.67
C ALA A 23 17.07 2.14 -3.19
N ARG A 24 15.89 1.87 -2.60
CA ARG A 24 15.61 2.13 -1.18
C ARG A 24 16.54 1.34 -0.25
N ASN A 25 16.81 0.07 -0.56
CA ASN A 25 17.74 -0.77 0.19
C ASN A 25 19.17 -0.20 0.17
N MET A 26 19.62 0.32 -0.97
CA MET A 26 20.91 0.97 -1.06
C MET A 26 20.95 2.25 -0.21
N GLY A 27 19.88 3.04 -0.23
CA GLY A 27 19.71 4.21 0.64
C GLY A 27 19.79 3.83 2.12
N LEU A 28 19.05 2.82 2.55
CA LEU A 28 19.06 2.32 3.94
C LEU A 28 20.46 1.89 4.40
N LYS A 29 21.19 1.13 3.56
CA LYS A 29 22.58 0.69 3.86
C LYS A 29 23.54 1.84 4.02
N LYS A 30 23.30 2.98 3.37
CA LYS A 30 24.18 4.16 3.39
C LYS A 30 23.74 5.25 4.38
N ALA A 31 22.51 5.17 4.86
CA ALA A 31 21.95 6.13 5.80
C ALA A 31 22.70 6.11 7.14
N LYS A 32 23.00 7.31 7.67
CA LYS A 32 23.72 7.50 8.94
C LYS A 32 22.87 8.20 10.00
N GLY A 33 21.70 8.73 9.61
CA GLY A 33 20.79 9.43 10.51
C GLY A 33 20.12 8.49 11.50
N GLN A 34 19.63 9.03 12.58
CA GLN A 34 18.83 8.32 13.59
C GLN A 34 17.46 7.93 13.02
N TYR A 35 16.91 8.76 12.16
CA TYR A 35 15.62 8.56 11.52
C TYR A 35 15.75 8.38 10.03
N ILE A 36 14.79 7.67 9.44
CA ILE A 36 14.68 7.47 7.99
C ILE A 36 13.33 8.03 7.53
N GLN A 37 13.36 8.86 6.50
CA GLN A 37 12.22 9.31 5.74
C GLN A 37 12.43 8.95 4.27
N PHE A 38 11.41 8.38 3.62
CA PHE A 38 11.42 8.11 2.19
C PHE A 38 10.68 9.23 1.44
N VAL A 39 11.21 9.60 0.28
CA VAL A 39 10.57 10.52 -0.66
C VAL A 39 10.75 9.96 -2.05
N ASP A 40 9.66 9.75 -2.77
CA ASP A 40 9.69 9.27 -4.14
C ASP A 40 10.06 10.40 -5.11
N SER A 41 10.69 10.07 -6.22
CA SER A 41 11.33 11.06 -7.12
C SER A 41 10.36 11.95 -7.89
N ASP A 42 9.10 11.55 -8.01
CA ASP A 42 8.01 12.26 -8.67
C ASP A 42 7.13 13.04 -7.68
N ASP A 43 7.43 12.96 -6.39
CA ASP A 43 6.71 13.60 -5.30
C ASP A 43 7.47 14.78 -4.70
N TRP A 44 6.85 15.52 -3.79
CA TRP A 44 7.50 16.58 -3.03
C TRP A 44 6.94 16.69 -1.61
N VAL A 45 7.69 17.38 -0.74
CA VAL A 45 7.31 17.61 0.66
C VAL A 45 7.23 19.10 0.98
N ALA A 46 6.33 19.49 1.88
CA ALA A 46 6.32 20.83 2.45
C ALA A 46 7.62 21.09 3.24
N ARG A 47 8.06 22.34 3.27
CA ARG A 47 9.34 22.73 3.88
C ARG A 47 9.49 22.33 5.35
N ASP A 48 8.39 22.34 6.09
CA ASP A 48 8.31 22.08 7.53
C ASP A 48 7.84 20.65 7.86
N TYR A 49 7.56 19.83 6.84
CA TYR A 49 6.96 18.50 7.08
C TYR A 49 7.89 17.54 7.82
N THR A 50 9.17 17.53 7.47
CA THR A 50 10.17 16.71 8.19
C THR A 50 10.30 17.13 9.65
N GLU A 51 10.31 18.44 9.92
CA GLU A 51 10.34 18.99 11.28
C GLU A 51 9.13 18.52 12.09
N LYS A 52 7.93 18.55 11.51
CA LYS A 52 6.69 18.06 12.14
C LYS A 52 6.73 16.58 12.46
N LEU A 53 7.26 15.76 11.53
CA LEU A 53 7.47 14.33 11.78
C LEU A 53 8.46 14.10 12.93
N VAL A 54 9.56 14.85 12.97
CA VAL A 54 10.56 14.77 14.05
C VAL A 54 9.94 15.20 15.38
N ALA A 55 9.22 16.32 15.42
CA ALA A 55 8.54 16.74 16.64
C ALA A 55 7.53 15.67 17.13
N GLY A 56 6.83 15.00 16.21
CA GLY A 56 5.92 13.92 16.53
C GLY A 56 6.61 12.70 17.15
N ILE A 57 7.78 12.30 16.63
CA ILE A 57 8.51 11.14 17.15
C ILE A 57 9.14 11.43 18.52
N GLU A 58 9.67 12.64 18.72
CA GLU A 58 10.34 13.04 19.95
C GLU A 58 9.36 13.30 21.10
N LYS A 59 8.17 13.87 20.81
CA LYS A 59 7.14 14.20 21.81
C LYS A 59 6.80 13.04 22.74
N ASN A 60 6.76 11.81 22.23
CA ASN A 60 6.35 10.62 22.98
C ASN A 60 7.42 9.51 22.95
N SER A 61 8.64 9.81 22.50
CA SER A 61 9.70 8.82 22.29
C SER A 61 9.25 7.65 21.42
N SER A 62 8.43 7.97 20.39
CA SER A 62 7.86 6.96 19.50
C SER A 62 8.92 6.38 18.57
N GLU A 63 8.65 5.20 18.06
CA GLU A 63 9.56 4.48 17.17
C GLU A 63 9.12 4.62 15.69
N LEU A 64 7.86 5.05 15.48
CA LEU A 64 7.28 5.36 14.19
C LEU A 64 6.35 6.58 14.32
N VAL A 65 6.45 7.51 13.39
CA VAL A 65 5.42 8.54 13.18
C VAL A 65 4.74 8.29 11.83
N ILE A 66 3.41 8.44 11.81
CA ILE A 66 2.60 8.41 10.59
C ILE A 66 1.88 9.76 10.50
N GLY A 67 2.16 10.50 9.42
CA GLY A 67 1.49 11.76 9.12
C GLY A 67 0.40 11.61 8.05
N GLY A 68 -0.37 12.67 7.87
CA GLY A 68 -1.30 12.81 6.77
C GLY A 68 -0.61 12.92 5.41
N MET A 69 -1.41 12.92 4.34
CA MET A 69 -0.94 12.96 2.96
C MET A 69 -1.85 13.81 2.09
N ILE A 70 -1.31 14.30 0.97
CA ILE A 70 -2.03 15.07 -0.03
C ILE A 70 -1.90 14.35 -1.36
N PHE A 71 -3.03 13.94 -1.94
CA PHE A 71 -3.07 13.40 -3.29
C PHE A 71 -3.24 14.56 -4.27
N VAL A 72 -2.35 14.65 -5.25
CA VAL A 72 -2.37 15.68 -6.27
C VAL A 72 -2.75 15.06 -7.61
N HIS A 73 -3.86 15.49 -8.15
CA HIS A 73 -4.32 15.11 -9.48
C HIS A 73 -4.60 16.39 -10.29
N ASP A 74 -3.79 16.68 -11.28
CA ASP A 74 -3.79 17.94 -12.01
C ASP A 74 -3.71 19.16 -11.06
N GLN A 75 -4.78 19.95 -10.96
CA GLN A 75 -4.86 21.12 -10.05
C GLN A 75 -5.66 20.82 -8.78
N ILE A 76 -6.14 19.60 -8.60
CA ILE A 76 -6.95 19.19 -7.45
C ILE A 76 -6.04 18.56 -6.40
N GLN A 77 -6.19 19.00 -5.15
CA GLN A 77 -5.53 18.44 -3.99
C GLN A 77 -6.57 17.82 -3.05
N GLU A 78 -6.43 16.53 -2.77
CA GLU A 78 -7.21 15.82 -1.77
C GLU A 78 -6.35 15.62 -0.53
N VAL A 79 -6.71 16.30 0.56
CA VAL A 79 -6.00 16.17 1.84
C VAL A 79 -6.59 15.03 2.63
N ARG A 80 -5.74 14.12 3.09
CA ARG A 80 -6.07 13.07 4.06
C ARG A 80 -5.25 13.28 5.33
N SER A 81 -5.91 13.73 6.37
CA SER A 81 -5.32 13.93 7.69
C SER A 81 -5.71 12.81 8.66
N LEU A 82 -4.90 12.59 9.67
CA LEU A 82 -5.16 11.67 10.77
C LEU A 82 -5.65 12.44 12.00
N LYS A 83 -6.30 11.74 12.91
CA LYS A 83 -6.47 12.25 14.28
C LYS A 83 -5.22 11.94 15.07
N GLU A 84 -4.74 12.92 15.84
CA GLU A 84 -3.59 12.71 16.71
C GLU A 84 -3.87 11.55 17.68
N CYS A 85 -2.97 10.59 17.74
CA CYS A 85 -3.10 9.41 18.58
C CYS A 85 -1.72 8.83 18.90
N SER A 86 -1.45 8.63 20.20
CA SER A 86 -0.29 7.87 20.65
C SER A 86 -0.71 6.41 20.90
N ILE A 87 -0.07 5.50 20.21
CA ILE A 87 -0.35 4.06 20.26
C ILE A 87 0.78 3.39 21.04
N LYS A 88 0.52 3.10 22.30
CA LYS A 88 1.43 2.39 23.22
C LYS A 88 0.80 1.09 23.74
N GLN A 89 -0.51 0.98 23.64
CA GLN A 89 -1.27 -0.17 24.13
C GLN A 89 -1.83 -0.96 22.96
N LYS A 90 -1.82 -2.27 23.09
CA LYS A 90 -2.32 -3.22 22.10
C LYS A 90 -3.77 -2.93 21.69
N GLU A 91 -4.62 -2.59 22.66
CA GLU A 91 -6.05 -2.31 22.45
C GLU A 91 -6.26 -1.04 21.60
N VAL A 92 -5.37 -0.05 21.73
CA VAL A 92 -5.40 1.15 20.89
C VAL A 92 -4.99 0.78 19.48
N TRP A 93 -3.95 -0.06 19.33
CA TRP A 93 -3.48 -0.53 18.03
C TRP A 93 -4.53 -1.39 17.33
N GLU A 94 -5.21 -2.29 18.03
CA GLU A 94 -6.32 -3.08 17.48
C GLU A 94 -7.40 -2.19 16.81
N ARG A 95 -7.76 -1.06 17.45
CA ARG A 95 -8.77 -0.13 16.91
C ARG A 95 -8.30 0.66 15.69
N GLN A 96 -7.00 0.90 15.55
CA GLN A 96 -6.43 1.72 14.47
C GLN A 96 -6.00 0.91 13.26
N PHE A 97 -5.58 -0.33 13.44
CA PHE A 97 -4.94 -1.14 12.40
C PHE A 97 -5.79 -1.26 11.12
N GLY A 98 -7.05 -1.69 11.25
CA GLY A 98 -7.94 -1.86 10.10
C GLY A 98 -8.16 -0.54 9.33
N PHE A 99 -8.42 0.55 10.05
CA PHE A 99 -8.57 1.88 9.46
C PHE A 99 -7.31 2.31 8.70
N LEU A 100 -6.16 2.25 9.34
CA LEU A 100 -4.89 2.68 8.73
C LEU A 100 -4.53 1.83 7.50
N TYR A 101 -4.86 0.53 7.52
CA TYR A 101 -4.66 -0.35 6.37
C TYR A 101 -5.60 0.03 5.22
N LYS A 102 -6.90 0.18 5.49
CA LYS A 102 -7.92 0.51 4.49
C LYS A 102 -7.70 1.87 3.83
N GLU A 103 -7.28 2.86 4.60
CA GLU A 103 -7.04 4.22 4.10
C GLU A 103 -5.61 4.39 3.53
N TYR A 104 -4.91 3.28 3.24
CA TYR A 104 -3.57 3.23 2.63
C TYR A 104 -2.44 3.84 3.46
N TYR A 105 -2.66 4.16 4.73
CA TYR A 105 -1.60 4.66 5.61
C TYR A 105 -0.52 3.62 5.91
N LEU A 106 -0.81 2.33 5.83
CA LEU A 106 0.18 1.25 6.00
C LEU A 106 0.76 0.74 4.67
N ASN A 107 0.24 1.23 3.54
CA ASN A 107 0.61 0.77 2.20
C ASN A 107 1.64 1.69 1.51
N SER A 108 2.16 2.66 2.22
CA SER A 108 3.16 3.63 1.74
C SER A 108 4.26 3.83 2.78
N VAL A 109 5.46 4.19 2.36
CA VAL A 109 6.58 4.51 3.27
C VAL A 109 6.84 6.00 3.41
N TRP A 110 6.36 6.80 2.50
CA TRP A 110 6.75 8.20 2.33
C TRP A 110 6.06 9.19 3.29
N ASN A 111 4.93 8.87 3.88
CA ASN A 111 4.25 9.70 4.88
C ASN A 111 4.69 9.38 6.33
N LYS A 112 5.88 8.84 6.50
CA LYS A 112 6.37 8.29 7.78
C LYS A 112 7.77 8.75 8.11
N LEU A 113 8.06 8.71 9.42
CA LEU A 113 9.42 8.78 9.94
C LEU A 113 9.68 7.53 10.77
N PHE A 114 10.71 6.80 10.41
CA PHE A 114 11.10 5.53 11.01
C PHE A 114 12.32 5.71 11.91
N LEU A 115 12.31 5.16 13.11
CA LEU A 115 13.52 5.01 13.92
C LEU A 115 14.42 3.96 13.27
N LYS A 116 15.61 4.36 12.80
CA LYS A 116 16.49 3.53 11.97
C LYS A 116 16.85 2.20 12.62
N ASP A 117 17.15 2.19 13.93
CA ASP A 117 17.62 1.00 14.65
C ASP A 117 16.53 -0.08 14.78
N LYS A 118 15.26 0.26 14.47
CA LYS A 118 14.13 -0.68 14.40
C LYS A 118 13.92 -1.29 13.01
N ILE A 119 14.67 -0.84 12.00
CA ILE A 119 14.64 -1.43 10.67
C ILE A 119 15.53 -2.69 10.68
N VAL A 120 14.91 -3.84 10.84
CA VAL A 120 15.60 -5.14 10.85
C VAL A 120 15.62 -5.77 9.46
N GLU A 121 14.53 -5.64 8.73
CA GLU A 121 14.38 -6.19 7.38
C GLU A 121 14.40 -5.09 6.33
N PHE A 122 14.91 -5.43 5.15
CA PHE A 122 14.95 -4.57 3.99
C PHE A 122 13.76 -4.83 3.08
N PHE A 123 13.56 -3.98 2.06
CA PHE A 123 12.56 -4.22 1.03
C PHE A 123 12.87 -5.51 0.27
N GLN A 124 11.85 -6.29 -0.03
CA GLN A 124 11.95 -7.50 -0.84
C GLN A 124 12.01 -7.09 -2.32
N GLU A 125 13.15 -7.33 -2.97
CA GLU A 125 13.42 -6.82 -4.33
C GLU A 125 12.63 -7.60 -5.41
N GLU A 126 12.12 -8.78 -5.08
CA GLU A 126 11.26 -9.60 -5.94
C GLU A 126 9.79 -9.14 -5.98
N ILE A 127 9.37 -8.30 -5.02
CA ILE A 127 8.01 -7.74 -4.98
C ILE A 127 8.01 -6.43 -5.77
N SER A 128 7.29 -6.42 -6.88
CA SER A 128 7.20 -5.26 -7.77
C SER A 128 6.04 -4.31 -7.45
N LEU A 129 5.08 -4.73 -6.65
CA LEU A 129 3.93 -3.92 -6.22
C LEU A 129 3.51 -4.36 -4.81
N GLY A 130 3.44 -3.41 -3.88
CA GLY A 130 3.10 -3.64 -2.48
C GLY A 130 4.30 -3.92 -1.58
N GLU A 131 5.52 -3.71 -2.08
CA GLU A 131 6.78 -3.79 -1.33
C GLU A 131 6.78 -2.86 -0.11
N ASP A 132 6.14 -1.69 -0.24
CA ASP A 132 5.97 -0.70 0.82
C ASP A 132 5.17 -1.27 2.00
N CYS A 133 4.02 -1.88 1.70
CA CYS A 133 3.17 -2.50 2.71
C CYS A 133 3.91 -3.63 3.44
N CYS A 134 4.61 -4.49 2.70
CA CYS A 134 5.41 -5.57 3.29
C CYS A 134 6.50 -5.01 4.22
N PHE A 135 7.22 -3.98 3.79
CA PHE A 135 8.23 -3.30 4.60
C PHE A 135 7.62 -2.68 5.86
N VAL A 136 6.51 -1.96 5.75
CA VAL A 136 5.84 -1.33 6.89
C VAL A 136 5.35 -2.38 7.88
N LEU A 137 4.71 -3.47 7.42
CA LEU A 137 4.23 -4.55 8.29
C LEU A 137 5.40 -5.29 8.97
N SER A 138 6.53 -5.48 8.28
CA SER A 138 7.75 -6.03 8.88
C SER A 138 8.30 -5.09 9.95
N TYR A 139 8.41 -3.79 9.66
CA TYR A 139 8.86 -2.79 10.62
C TYR A 139 7.97 -2.75 11.88
N LEU A 140 6.65 -2.81 11.72
CA LEU A 140 5.67 -2.81 12.81
C LEU A 140 5.81 -4.00 13.76
N ARG A 141 6.46 -5.10 13.37
CA ARG A 141 6.78 -6.23 14.27
C ARG A 141 7.86 -5.87 15.31
N ASN A 142 8.64 -4.84 15.04
CA ASN A 142 9.82 -4.46 15.84
C ASN A 142 9.58 -3.20 16.69
N VAL A 143 8.36 -2.63 16.64
CA VAL A 143 8.03 -1.39 17.35
C VAL A 143 6.83 -1.57 18.27
N SER A 144 6.85 -0.83 19.36
CA SER A 144 5.78 -0.81 20.38
C SER A 144 5.10 0.54 20.51
N GLU A 145 5.74 1.61 20.04
CA GLU A 145 5.25 2.97 20.19
C GLU A 145 5.13 3.68 18.84
N ILE A 146 3.88 4.00 18.45
CA ILE A 146 3.55 4.65 17.18
C ILE A 146 2.82 5.95 17.48
N GLN A 147 3.22 7.03 16.83
CA GLN A 147 2.53 8.31 16.89
C GLN A 147 1.83 8.63 15.57
N LEU A 148 0.53 8.87 15.63
CA LEU A 148 -0.23 9.47 14.53
C LEU A 148 -0.27 10.98 14.75
N ILE A 149 0.03 11.77 13.72
CA ILE A 149 -0.04 13.23 13.78
C ILE A 149 -1.08 13.76 12.79
N THR A 150 -1.70 14.88 13.15
CA THR A 150 -2.68 15.56 12.27
C THR A 150 -2.03 16.24 11.08
N ASP A 151 -0.74 16.54 11.20
CA ASP A 151 0.01 17.26 10.18
C ASP A 151 0.12 16.44 8.89
N TYR A 152 0.05 17.15 7.78
CA TYR A 152 0.26 16.63 6.44
C TYR A 152 1.25 17.54 5.70
N GLY A 153 1.86 17.03 4.66
CA GLY A 153 2.87 17.80 3.94
C GLY A 153 3.67 16.96 2.96
N TYR A 154 3.24 15.71 2.76
CA TYR A 154 3.71 14.89 1.65
C TYR A 154 2.71 15.01 0.50
N TYR A 155 3.17 15.42 -0.67
CA TYR A 155 2.38 15.59 -1.88
C TYR A 155 2.67 14.43 -2.82
N TYR A 156 1.71 13.52 -2.91
CA TYR A 156 1.76 12.36 -3.79
C TYR A 156 1.17 12.71 -5.15
N GLN A 157 2.02 12.70 -6.20
CA GLN A 157 1.61 13.00 -7.57
C GLN A 157 0.89 11.81 -8.19
N MET A 158 -0.40 11.94 -8.40
CA MET A 158 -1.21 10.91 -9.06
C MET A 158 -1.07 10.97 -10.58
N GLY A 159 -1.15 9.81 -11.21
CA GLY A 159 -1.32 9.76 -12.67
C GLY A 159 -0.04 9.91 -13.48
N SER A 160 1.15 9.84 -12.87
CA SER A 160 2.42 9.79 -13.60
C SER A 160 2.34 8.78 -14.77
N PRO A 161 2.81 9.14 -15.99
CA PRO A 161 2.80 8.23 -17.14
C PRO A 161 3.55 6.94 -16.88
N ASP A 162 4.60 6.99 -16.07
CA ASP A 162 5.50 5.88 -15.75
C ASP A 162 5.07 5.08 -14.51
N SER A 163 3.90 5.38 -13.95
CA SER A 163 3.40 4.70 -12.75
C SER A 163 3.25 3.20 -12.96
N LEU A 164 3.89 2.41 -12.11
CA LEU A 164 3.82 0.95 -12.11
C LEU A 164 2.39 0.42 -11.95
N THR A 165 1.52 1.20 -11.31
CA THR A 165 0.11 0.83 -11.09
C THR A 165 -0.74 0.83 -12.36
N LYS A 166 -0.25 1.37 -13.47
CA LYS A 166 -0.97 1.40 -14.77
C LYS A 166 -0.71 0.17 -15.63
N GLN A 167 0.32 -0.61 -15.36
CA GLN A 167 0.66 -1.79 -16.13
C GLN A 167 -0.08 -3.01 -15.59
N CYS A 168 -0.99 -3.59 -16.39
CA CYS A 168 -1.62 -4.85 -16.02
C CYS A 168 -0.58 -5.98 -16.09
N ASN A 169 -0.23 -6.52 -14.94
CA ASN A 169 0.69 -7.64 -14.82
C ASN A 169 -0.07 -8.89 -14.35
N MET A 170 0.26 -10.05 -14.95
CA MET A 170 -0.28 -11.35 -14.54
C MET A 170 -0.01 -11.69 -13.06
N ARG A 171 0.99 -11.05 -12.44
CA ARG A 171 1.33 -11.22 -11.03
C ARG A 171 0.52 -10.36 -10.07
N GLU A 172 -0.31 -9.43 -10.54
CA GLU A 172 -1.05 -8.52 -9.66
C GLU A 172 -1.99 -9.25 -8.71
N PHE A 173 -2.58 -10.35 -9.15
CA PHE A 173 -3.41 -11.18 -8.25
C PHE A 173 -2.59 -11.80 -7.13
N GLU A 174 -1.44 -12.38 -7.45
CA GLU A 174 -0.56 -12.98 -6.45
C GLU A 174 0.01 -11.93 -5.50
N ASN A 175 0.31 -10.74 -6.00
CA ASN A 175 0.73 -9.61 -5.18
C ASN A 175 -0.39 -9.15 -4.22
N ALA A 176 -1.61 -8.98 -4.70
CA ALA A 176 -2.75 -8.60 -3.87
C ALA A 176 -3.04 -9.66 -2.78
N LYS A 177 -2.92 -10.94 -3.14
CA LYS A 177 -2.99 -12.06 -2.20
C LYS A 177 -1.88 -12.03 -1.17
N LEU A 178 -0.65 -11.81 -1.61
CA LEU A 178 0.51 -11.69 -0.73
C LEU A 178 0.28 -10.61 0.33
N LEU A 179 -0.19 -9.42 -0.08
CA LEU A 179 -0.48 -8.32 0.83
C LEU A 179 -1.58 -8.68 1.85
N TYR A 180 -2.63 -9.35 1.39
CA TYR A 180 -3.68 -9.86 2.27
C TYR A 180 -3.13 -10.83 3.32
N GLU A 181 -2.31 -11.81 2.91
CA GLU A 181 -1.72 -12.81 3.81
C GLU A 181 -0.69 -12.18 4.75
N GLN A 182 0.09 -11.20 4.29
CA GLN A 182 1.02 -10.45 5.14
C GLN A 182 0.27 -9.66 6.22
N ALA A 183 -0.80 -8.96 5.86
CA ALA A 183 -1.62 -8.21 6.81
C ALA A 183 -2.33 -9.15 7.81
N ARG A 184 -2.85 -10.28 7.33
CA ARG A 184 -3.45 -11.32 8.15
C ARG A 184 -2.45 -11.92 9.14
N SER A 185 -1.27 -12.32 8.66
CA SER A 185 -0.19 -12.88 9.49
C SER A 185 0.21 -11.90 10.57
N TYR A 186 0.51 -10.66 10.18
CA TYR A 186 0.82 -9.59 11.12
C TYR A 186 -0.26 -9.43 12.20
N ALA A 187 -1.54 -9.36 11.80
CA ALA A 187 -2.65 -9.19 12.74
C ALA A 187 -2.77 -10.38 13.71
N VAL A 188 -2.65 -11.61 13.21
CA VAL A 188 -2.74 -12.81 14.06
C VAL A 188 -1.54 -12.91 15.01
N GLU A 189 -0.33 -12.63 14.55
CA GLU A 189 0.89 -12.62 15.37
C GLU A 189 0.82 -11.55 16.47
N THR A 190 0.39 -10.34 16.11
CA THR A 190 0.38 -9.19 17.03
C THR A 190 -0.80 -9.25 18.01
N PHE A 191 -1.99 -9.59 17.52
CA PHE A 191 -3.24 -9.48 18.30
C PHE A 191 -3.78 -10.83 18.80
N GLY A 192 -3.27 -11.96 18.28
CA GLY A 192 -3.81 -13.30 18.56
C GLY A 192 -5.08 -13.64 17.79
N LYS A 193 -5.56 -12.74 16.93
CA LYS A 193 -6.75 -12.86 16.09
C LYS A 193 -6.60 -11.99 14.85
N PHE A 194 -7.39 -12.24 13.80
CA PHE A 194 -7.36 -11.41 12.60
C PHE A 194 -8.13 -10.09 12.82
N VAL A 195 -7.50 -9.14 13.51
CA VAL A 195 -7.99 -7.76 13.65
C VAL A 195 -7.95 -7.08 12.27
N GLY A 196 -8.95 -6.23 11.97
CA GLY A 196 -9.04 -5.52 10.69
C GLY A 196 -9.41 -6.44 9.50
N LYS A 197 -9.95 -7.63 9.77
CA LYS A 197 -10.31 -8.60 8.71
C LYS A 197 -11.19 -7.99 7.63
N GLU A 198 -12.18 -7.17 8.01
CA GLU A 198 -13.11 -6.54 7.07
C GLU A 198 -12.40 -5.53 6.17
N GLU A 199 -11.56 -4.69 6.74
CA GLU A 199 -10.80 -3.64 6.05
C GLU A 199 -9.75 -4.26 5.11
N VAL A 200 -9.01 -5.25 5.58
CA VAL A 200 -8.01 -5.96 4.78
C VAL A 200 -8.66 -6.72 3.62
N SER A 201 -9.78 -7.40 3.88
CA SER A 201 -10.56 -8.09 2.84
C SER A 201 -11.16 -7.10 1.85
N TYR A 202 -11.61 -5.93 2.32
CA TYR A 202 -12.11 -4.87 1.44
C TYR A 202 -11.05 -4.42 0.44
N ILE A 203 -9.81 -4.16 0.88
CA ILE A 203 -8.72 -3.78 -0.01
C ILE A 203 -8.43 -4.87 -1.04
N LEU A 204 -8.31 -6.13 -0.64
CA LEU A 204 -8.13 -7.23 -1.59
C LEU A 204 -9.24 -7.27 -2.64
N LEU A 205 -10.51 -7.11 -2.22
CA LEU A 205 -11.64 -7.12 -3.16
C LEU A 205 -11.63 -5.90 -4.09
N GLN A 206 -11.17 -4.71 -3.65
CA GLN A 206 -10.97 -3.55 -4.53
C GLN A 206 -9.85 -3.79 -5.55
N ASP A 207 -8.72 -4.36 -5.12
CA ASP A 207 -7.62 -4.71 -6.01
C ASP A 207 -8.07 -5.77 -7.05
N LEU A 208 -8.80 -6.78 -6.62
CA LEU A 208 -9.41 -7.77 -7.53
C LEU A 208 -10.38 -7.09 -8.52
N ARG A 209 -11.21 -6.16 -8.06
CA ARG A 209 -12.12 -5.42 -8.96
C ARG A 209 -11.32 -4.65 -10.02
N ARG A 210 -10.30 -3.88 -9.59
CA ARG A 210 -9.44 -3.12 -10.49
C ARG A 210 -8.80 -4.04 -11.52
N LEU A 211 -8.24 -5.15 -11.07
CA LEU A 211 -7.60 -6.14 -11.93
C LEU A 211 -8.60 -6.76 -12.95
N LEU A 212 -9.81 -7.08 -12.53
CA LEU A 212 -10.85 -7.59 -13.43
C LEU A 212 -11.20 -6.59 -14.53
N VAL A 213 -11.30 -5.28 -14.19
CA VAL A 213 -11.52 -4.21 -15.17
C VAL A 213 -10.33 -4.11 -16.15
N GLN A 214 -9.12 -4.13 -15.64
CA GLN A 214 -7.90 -4.11 -16.46
C GLN A 214 -7.85 -5.31 -17.43
N ILE A 215 -8.10 -6.53 -16.97
CA ILE A 215 -8.18 -7.75 -17.78
C ILE A 215 -9.21 -7.58 -18.91
N ASN A 216 -10.40 -7.06 -18.56
CA ASN A 216 -11.44 -6.84 -19.56
C ASN A 216 -11.00 -5.87 -20.66
N ASN A 217 -10.29 -4.80 -20.30
CA ASN A 217 -9.81 -3.75 -21.19
C ASN A 217 -8.55 -4.16 -21.99
N GLN A 218 -7.85 -5.23 -21.57
CA GLN A 218 -6.67 -5.73 -22.30
C GLN A 218 -7.04 -6.21 -23.71
N ARG A 219 -6.47 -5.54 -24.72
CA ARG A 219 -6.68 -5.89 -26.15
C ARG A 219 -5.80 -7.06 -26.59
N ILE A 220 -4.69 -7.30 -25.89
CA ILE A 220 -3.71 -8.35 -26.24
C ILE A 220 -4.26 -9.74 -25.90
N TRP A 221 -5.10 -9.85 -24.85
CA TRP A 221 -5.64 -11.12 -24.42
C TRP A 221 -6.92 -11.50 -25.16
N ASN A 222 -6.92 -12.68 -25.74
CA ASN A 222 -8.14 -13.25 -26.30
C ASN A 222 -9.12 -13.67 -25.21
N LYS A 223 -10.35 -13.95 -25.61
CA LYS A 223 -11.45 -14.31 -24.69
C LYS A 223 -11.12 -15.55 -23.83
N GLN A 224 -10.40 -16.52 -24.41
CA GLN A 224 -10.07 -17.77 -23.71
C GLN A 224 -9.01 -17.55 -22.64
N GLU A 225 -8.01 -16.73 -22.91
CA GLU A 225 -6.99 -16.33 -21.95
C GLU A 225 -7.61 -15.61 -20.76
N LYS A 226 -8.51 -14.64 -21.01
CA LYS A 226 -9.26 -13.95 -19.95
C LYS A 226 -10.05 -14.92 -19.07
N ILE A 227 -10.76 -15.87 -19.67
CA ILE A 227 -11.52 -16.90 -18.95
C ILE A 227 -10.60 -17.80 -18.13
N THR A 228 -9.45 -18.19 -18.67
CA THR A 228 -8.49 -19.03 -17.96
C THR A 228 -7.97 -18.33 -16.73
N TYR A 229 -7.64 -17.05 -16.84
CA TYR A 229 -7.18 -16.25 -15.72
C TYR A 229 -8.28 -16.08 -14.65
N LEU A 230 -9.52 -15.80 -15.07
CA LEU A 230 -10.66 -15.70 -14.15
C LEU A 230 -10.96 -17.00 -13.40
N LYS A 231 -10.67 -18.16 -14.00
CA LYS A 231 -10.79 -19.45 -13.32
C LYS A 231 -9.82 -19.59 -12.16
N GLN A 232 -8.62 -19.03 -12.24
CA GLN A 232 -7.63 -19.03 -11.14
C GLN A 232 -8.21 -18.29 -9.94
N PHE A 233 -8.73 -17.06 -10.13
CA PHE A 233 -9.39 -16.31 -9.06
C PHE A 233 -10.55 -17.07 -8.44
N ALA A 234 -11.46 -17.59 -9.29
CA ALA A 234 -12.67 -18.28 -8.84
C ALA A 234 -12.38 -19.56 -8.06
N SER A 235 -11.17 -20.10 -8.16
CA SER A 235 -10.75 -21.34 -7.49
C SER A 235 -9.80 -21.08 -6.31
N ASP A 236 -9.40 -19.81 -6.10
CA ASP A 236 -8.45 -19.46 -5.05
C ASP A 236 -9.09 -19.60 -3.66
N PRO A 237 -8.44 -20.31 -2.71
CA PRO A 237 -8.97 -20.50 -1.36
C PRO A 237 -9.22 -19.20 -0.59
N VAL A 238 -8.35 -18.19 -0.76
CA VAL A 238 -8.51 -16.87 -0.09
C VAL A 238 -9.79 -16.22 -0.59
N PHE A 239 -10.00 -16.14 -1.91
CA PHE A 239 -11.20 -15.58 -2.49
C PHE A 239 -12.46 -16.38 -2.11
N LEU A 240 -12.40 -17.71 -2.12
CA LEU A 240 -13.51 -18.56 -1.72
C LEU A 240 -13.90 -18.36 -0.25
N GLY A 241 -12.93 -18.09 0.62
CA GLY A 241 -13.14 -17.79 2.04
C GLY A 241 -13.84 -16.45 2.32
N MET A 242 -13.90 -15.53 1.35
CA MET A 242 -14.45 -14.16 1.51
C MET A 242 -15.95 -14.03 1.27
N LYS A 243 -16.75 -15.07 1.55
CA LYS A 243 -18.18 -15.03 1.27
C LYS A 243 -18.90 -13.93 2.05
N ASP A 244 -18.60 -13.80 3.32
CA ASP A 244 -19.29 -12.85 4.22
C ASP A 244 -18.87 -11.42 3.92
N GLU A 245 -17.59 -11.19 3.61
CA GLU A 245 -17.05 -9.90 3.22
C GLU A 245 -17.69 -9.39 1.92
N ILE A 246 -17.87 -10.26 0.92
CA ILE A 246 -18.55 -9.92 -0.33
C ILE A 246 -19.99 -9.48 -0.09
N THR A 247 -20.68 -10.02 0.90
CA THR A 247 -22.07 -9.62 1.21
C THR A 247 -22.19 -8.19 1.75
N ARG A 248 -21.11 -7.59 2.21
CA ARG A 248 -21.04 -6.21 2.75
C ARG A 248 -20.73 -5.16 1.69
N LEU A 249 -20.35 -5.57 0.48
CA LEU A 249 -20.03 -4.66 -0.63
C LEU A 249 -21.28 -4.01 -1.23
N GLY A 250 -21.07 -3.00 -2.08
CA GLY A 250 -22.12 -2.42 -2.90
C GLY A 250 -22.73 -3.41 -3.91
N ILE A 251 -23.94 -3.13 -4.39
CA ILE A 251 -24.73 -4.06 -5.25
C ILE A 251 -23.96 -4.51 -6.50
N ASN A 252 -23.27 -3.56 -7.18
CA ASN A 252 -22.51 -3.86 -8.38
C ASN A 252 -21.35 -4.83 -8.11
N GLN A 253 -20.62 -4.60 -7.02
CA GLN A 253 -19.51 -5.47 -6.60
C GLN A 253 -20.04 -6.87 -6.18
N LYS A 254 -21.18 -6.94 -5.47
CA LYS A 254 -21.82 -8.23 -5.15
C LYS A 254 -22.18 -9.02 -6.40
N ILE A 255 -22.72 -8.35 -7.42
CA ILE A 255 -23.04 -9.00 -8.69
C ILE A 255 -21.75 -9.52 -9.35
N LEU A 256 -20.71 -8.68 -9.45
CA LEU A 256 -19.45 -9.07 -10.08
C LEU A 256 -18.83 -10.30 -9.40
N PHE A 257 -18.62 -10.22 -8.09
CA PHE A 257 -18.02 -11.32 -7.34
C PHE A 257 -18.92 -12.55 -7.26
N GLY A 258 -20.25 -12.35 -7.26
CA GLY A 258 -21.23 -13.42 -7.38
C GLY A 258 -21.13 -14.20 -8.70
N LEU A 259 -20.99 -13.49 -9.82
CA LEU A 259 -20.77 -14.10 -11.15
C LEU A 259 -19.43 -14.85 -11.20
N LEU A 260 -18.36 -14.27 -10.63
CA LEU A 260 -17.05 -14.89 -10.53
C LEU A 260 -17.12 -16.21 -9.74
N ARG A 261 -17.74 -16.21 -8.57
CA ARG A 261 -17.93 -17.43 -7.72
C ARG A 261 -18.76 -18.49 -8.40
N LYS A 262 -19.83 -18.10 -9.12
CA LYS A 262 -20.70 -19.01 -9.89
C LYS A 262 -20.07 -19.43 -11.23
N ARG A 263 -18.85 -18.95 -11.53
CA ARG A 263 -18.10 -19.24 -12.76
C ARG A 263 -18.83 -18.80 -14.06
N TYR A 264 -19.67 -17.75 -13.98
CA TYR A 264 -20.37 -17.17 -15.14
C TYR A 264 -19.47 -16.17 -15.88
N PHE A 265 -18.23 -16.58 -16.23
CA PHE A 265 -17.20 -15.71 -16.75
C PHE A 265 -17.57 -14.96 -18.03
N ARG A 266 -18.32 -15.62 -18.94
CA ARG A 266 -18.76 -14.97 -20.20
C ARG A 266 -19.73 -13.82 -19.95
N LEU A 267 -20.70 -14.03 -19.05
CA LEU A 267 -21.66 -13.00 -18.63
C LEU A 267 -20.96 -11.86 -17.90
N MET A 268 -20.03 -12.19 -17.01
CA MET A 268 -19.23 -11.21 -16.27
C MET A 268 -18.44 -10.30 -17.23
N LEU A 269 -17.69 -10.86 -18.20
CA LEU A 269 -16.96 -10.09 -19.20
C LEU A 269 -17.87 -9.24 -20.09
N LEU A 270 -19.09 -9.69 -20.37
CA LEU A 270 -20.08 -8.91 -21.11
C LEU A 270 -20.56 -7.71 -20.29
N MET A 271 -20.95 -7.93 -19.04
CA MET A 271 -21.43 -6.86 -18.15
C MET A 271 -20.37 -5.80 -17.90
N MET A 272 -19.10 -6.19 -17.75
CA MET A 272 -17.98 -5.27 -17.55
C MET A 272 -17.75 -4.33 -18.74
N LYS A 273 -18.15 -4.71 -19.97
CA LYS A 273 -18.07 -3.82 -21.14
C LYS A 273 -19.07 -2.66 -21.09
N PHE A 274 -20.21 -2.85 -20.46
CA PHE A 274 -21.32 -1.91 -20.50
C PHE A 274 -21.52 -1.14 -19.17
N ALA A 275 -21.29 -1.78 -18.05
CA ALA A 275 -21.64 -1.24 -16.75
C ALA A 275 -20.45 -0.69 -15.92
N TRP A 276 -19.21 -0.89 -16.38
CA TRP A 276 -18.01 -0.69 -15.56
C TRP A 276 -16.91 0.03 -16.37
N ARG A 277 -17.32 1.03 -17.12
CA ARG A 277 -16.41 2.03 -17.65
C ARG A 277 -16.21 3.05 -16.54
N ASP A 278 -14.96 3.19 -16.08
CA ASP A 278 -14.54 4.29 -15.20
C ASP A 278 -14.70 5.61 -15.91
#